data_1ddd946f75bab18fc53eea48bf4d3ed8
#
_entry.id   1ddd946f75bab18fc53eea48bf4d3ed8
#
_cell.length_a   1.000
_cell.length_b   1.000
_cell.length_c   1.000
_cell.angle_alpha   90.00
_cell.angle_beta   90.00
_cell.angle_gamma   90.00
#
_symmetry.space_group_name_H-M   'P 1'
#
loop_
_entity.id
_entity.type
_entity.pdbx_description
1 polymer ?
#
loop_
_entity_poly.entity_id
_entity_poly.type
_entity_poly.pdbx_seq_one_letter_code
_entity_poly.pdbx_strand_id
1 'polypeptide(L)'
;MSAMSWWMWLLVLLLGWAVLLLVHYLGGELIKRVVPQGHFLRFFIQRIRVPSKVFFLAFFLRFCIPLAPLAGPWQSYLAMGDMMVLIICTIWMLMAAVEAMFQVVVARYPLNVADNLRSRRIYTQARVLARSAHFLLLLLGLGFVLMILPGARQLGTSLLASAGVAGLVAGLAAKPVLGNLIAGLQIAFTQPIRIDDVVIVEGEWGRVEAITGTYVVVRVWDERRLIVPLQWFVENVFQNWTYQSASLLGTVFLWVDYRVDLKGLNEAFKAVCESTELWDRRVQVLQVTDTNEWGMQLRFLVSSTDSGRLFDLRCLLRERLVAYLGQHQPDAFVRVRILEAQ
;
A
#
# COMPACT_ATOMS: atom_id res chain seq x y z
N MET A 1 -1.71 59.29 -10.47
CA MET A 1 -2.57 58.77 -9.39
C MET A 1 -2.27 59.62 -8.14
N SER A 2 -3.25 60.32 -7.61
CA SER A 2 -3.09 61.14 -6.39
C SER A 2 -2.70 60.20 -5.22
N ALA A 3 -1.57 60.45 -4.60
CA ALA A 3 -1.14 59.71 -3.42
C ALA A 3 -2.25 59.81 -2.35
N MET A 4 -2.69 58.67 -1.85
CA MET A 4 -3.69 58.58 -0.80
C MET A 4 -3.14 59.30 0.45
N SER A 5 -3.93 60.13 1.13
CA SER A 5 -3.47 60.80 2.37
C SER A 5 -3.22 59.75 3.47
N TRP A 6 -2.29 60.03 4.39
CA TRP A 6 -1.98 59.16 5.54
C TRP A 6 -3.24 58.76 6.34
N TRP A 7 -4.14 59.70 6.53
CA TRP A 7 -5.40 59.49 7.27
C TRP A 7 -6.34 58.51 6.54
N MET A 8 -6.44 58.61 5.22
CA MET A 8 -7.27 57.70 4.42
C MET A 8 -6.70 56.30 4.42
N TRP A 9 -5.36 56.15 4.30
CA TRP A 9 -4.69 54.85 4.32
C TRP A 9 -4.88 54.16 5.66
N LEU A 10 -4.66 54.88 6.79
CA LEU A 10 -4.88 54.34 8.14
C LEU A 10 -6.35 53.97 8.36
N LEU A 11 -7.30 54.77 7.89
CA LEU A 11 -8.71 54.45 8.03
C LEU A 11 -9.11 53.20 7.27
N VAL A 12 -8.65 53.01 6.03
CA VAL A 12 -8.89 51.80 5.25
C VAL A 12 -8.27 50.56 5.94
N LEU A 13 -7.06 50.69 6.46
CA LEU A 13 -6.36 49.60 7.15
C LEU A 13 -7.08 49.19 8.44
N LEU A 14 -7.48 50.16 9.28
CA LEU A 14 -8.19 49.90 10.53
C LEU A 14 -9.60 49.31 10.32
N LEU A 15 -10.35 49.87 9.37
CA LEU A 15 -11.66 49.30 9.01
C LEU A 15 -11.55 47.90 8.45
N GLY A 16 -10.63 47.67 7.54
CA GLY A 16 -10.39 46.33 6.98
C GLY A 16 -10.00 45.32 8.05
N TRP A 17 -9.11 45.70 8.98
CA TRP A 17 -8.74 44.84 10.11
C TRP A 17 -9.92 44.57 11.05
N ALA A 18 -10.75 45.59 11.36
CA ALA A 18 -11.93 45.42 12.19
C ALA A 18 -12.92 44.42 11.57
N VAL A 19 -13.19 44.55 10.25
CA VAL A 19 -14.07 43.62 9.52
C VAL A 19 -13.50 42.21 9.51
N LEU A 20 -12.18 42.04 9.22
CA LEU A 20 -11.54 40.74 9.21
C LEU A 20 -11.56 40.09 10.58
N LEU A 21 -11.31 40.84 11.65
CA LEU A 21 -11.38 40.31 13.02
C LEU A 21 -12.81 39.90 13.39
N LEU A 22 -13.81 40.65 12.97
CA LEU A 22 -15.22 40.32 13.20
C LEU A 22 -15.60 39.04 12.45
N VAL A 23 -15.28 38.94 11.16
CA VAL A 23 -15.55 37.75 10.33
C VAL A 23 -14.82 36.51 10.89
N HIS A 24 -13.54 36.67 11.28
CA HIS A 24 -12.79 35.60 11.89
C HIS A 24 -13.38 35.14 13.24
N TYR A 25 -13.85 36.08 14.05
CA TYR A 25 -14.51 35.77 15.33
C TYR A 25 -15.82 35.02 15.12
N LEU A 26 -16.70 35.54 14.27
CA LEU A 26 -18.00 34.94 13.96
C LEU A 26 -17.84 33.55 13.32
N GLY A 27 -16.91 33.42 12.36
CA GLY A 27 -16.58 32.15 11.73
C GLY A 27 -16.08 31.09 12.72
N GLY A 28 -15.20 31.50 13.64
CA GLY A 28 -14.71 30.63 14.71
C GLY A 28 -15.77 30.12 15.66
N GLU A 29 -16.75 31.02 16.03
CA GLU A 29 -17.87 30.61 16.88
C GLU A 29 -18.89 29.73 16.14
N LEU A 30 -19.16 30.01 14.87
CA LEU A 30 -20.06 29.21 14.05
C LEU A 30 -19.52 27.77 13.91
N ILE A 31 -18.22 27.62 13.62
CA ILE A 31 -17.59 26.32 13.45
C ILE A 31 -17.60 25.52 14.75
N LYS A 32 -17.38 26.16 15.90
CA LYS A 32 -17.48 25.49 17.22
C LYS A 32 -18.89 24.94 17.51
N ARG A 33 -19.92 25.57 16.97
CA ARG A 33 -21.33 25.13 17.13
C ARG A 33 -21.66 23.95 16.22
N VAL A 34 -21.07 23.90 15.01
CA VAL A 34 -21.37 22.89 13.99
C VAL A 34 -20.52 21.63 14.15
N VAL A 35 -19.26 21.77 14.60
CA VAL A 35 -18.31 20.64 14.65
C VAL A 35 -18.36 19.90 16.00
N PRO A 36 -18.63 18.58 16.02
CA PRO A 36 -18.67 17.78 17.24
C PRO A 36 -17.34 17.78 18.01
N GLN A 37 -17.43 17.47 19.31
CA GLN A 37 -16.23 17.31 20.15
C GLN A 37 -15.43 16.07 19.71
N GLY A 38 -14.09 16.16 19.73
CA GLY A 38 -13.19 15.07 19.32
C GLY A 38 -12.84 15.03 17.83
N HIS A 39 -13.47 15.82 16.98
CA HIS A 39 -13.09 15.94 15.57
C HIS A 39 -11.81 16.75 15.36
N PHE A 40 -10.97 16.31 14.38
CA PHE A 40 -9.76 17.01 13.95
C PHE A 40 -10.00 18.52 13.75
N LEU A 41 -11.07 18.87 13.07
CA LEU A 41 -11.39 20.25 12.73
C LEU A 41 -11.55 21.15 13.98
N ARG A 42 -12.09 20.62 15.07
CA ARG A 42 -12.24 21.36 16.33
C ARG A 42 -10.91 21.63 17.01
N PHE A 43 -10.03 20.61 17.11
CA PHE A 43 -8.69 20.77 17.65
C PHE A 43 -7.86 21.73 16.80
N PHE A 44 -7.95 21.60 15.48
CA PHE A 44 -7.25 22.44 14.54
C PHE A 44 -7.65 23.90 14.67
N ILE A 45 -8.97 24.20 14.66
CA ILE A 45 -9.48 25.57 14.76
C ILE A 45 -9.10 26.24 16.08
N GLN A 46 -9.12 25.49 17.18
CA GLN A 46 -8.67 26.01 18.46
C GLN A 46 -7.19 26.44 18.43
N ARG A 47 -6.34 25.66 17.76
CA ARG A 47 -4.90 25.93 17.66
C ARG A 47 -4.55 27.01 16.63
N ILE A 48 -5.25 27.07 15.51
CA ILE A 48 -4.96 28.08 14.47
C ILE A 48 -5.58 29.44 14.76
N ARG A 49 -6.42 29.60 15.79
CA ARG A 49 -7.16 30.84 16.05
C ARG A 49 -6.24 32.08 16.18
N VAL A 50 -5.09 31.92 16.81
CA VAL A 50 -4.11 33.04 16.95
C VAL A 50 -3.33 33.24 15.66
N PRO A 51 -2.64 32.21 15.10
CA PRO A 51 -1.85 32.41 13.89
C PRO A 51 -2.71 32.83 12.68
N SER A 52 -3.94 32.35 12.57
CA SER A 52 -4.83 32.75 11.46
C SER A 52 -5.29 34.20 11.56
N LYS A 53 -5.53 34.72 12.77
CA LYS A 53 -5.81 36.16 12.93
C LYS A 53 -4.64 37.01 12.41
N VAL A 54 -3.43 36.71 12.86
CA VAL A 54 -2.24 37.45 12.46
C VAL A 54 -2.00 37.30 10.95
N PHE A 55 -2.19 36.10 10.42
CA PHE A 55 -2.10 35.82 8.99
C PHE A 55 -3.05 36.69 8.16
N PHE A 56 -4.34 36.73 8.52
CA PHE A 56 -5.33 37.52 7.78
C PHE A 56 -5.06 39.02 7.89
N LEU A 57 -4.58 39.51 9.05
CA LEU A 57 -4.20 40.92 9.21
C LEU A 57 -2.96 41.26 8.35
N ALA A 58 -1.95 40.42 8.34
CA ALA A 58 -0.78 40.58 7.51
C ALA A 58 -1.13 40.42 6.01
N PHE A 59 -1.94 39.46 5.66
CA PHE A 59 -2.41 39.26 4.28
C PHE A 59 -3.14 40.50 3.75
N PHE A 60 -4.03 41.11 4.55
CA PHE A 60 -4.70 42.37 4.20
C PHE A 60 -3.70 43.53 4.10
N LEU A 61 -2.77 43.61 5.04
CA LEU A 61 -1.71 44.64 5.02
C LEU A 61 -0.89 44.55 3.71
N ARG A 62 -0.63 43.34 3.19
CA ARG A 62 0.06 43.14 1.92
C ARG A 62 -0.58 43.92 0.76
N PHE A 63 -1.92 43.97 0.71
CA PHE A 63 -2.64 44.73 -0.31
C PHE A 63 -2.64 46.24 -0.03
N CYS A 64 -2.53 46.64 1.22
CA CYS A 64 -2.52 48.05 1.62
C CYS A 64 -1.11 48.70 1.47
N ILE A 65 0.00 47.93 1.52
CA ILE A 65 1.36 48.45 1.42
C ILE A 65 1.62 49.24 0.14
N PRO A 66 1.21 48.78 -1.08
CA PRO A 66 1.42 49.57 -2.31
C PRO A 66 0.70 50.89 -2.33
N LEU A 67 -0.41 51.04 -1.55
CA LEU A 67 -1.22 52.23 -1.44
C LEU A 67 -0.73 53.18 -0.33
N ALA A 68 0.24 52.74 0.48
CA ALA A 68 0.78 53.48 1.57
C ALA A 68 1.54 54.73 1.06
N PRO A 69 1.32 55.91 1.63
CA PRO A 69 2.05 57.14 1.27
C PRO A 69 3.46 57.14 1.85
N LEU A 70 4.17 55.98 1.75
CA LEU A 70 5.55 55.82 2.23
C LEU A 70 6.51 56.14 1.09
N ALA A 71 7.55 56.95 1.38
CA ALA A 71 8.57 57.29 0.42
C ALA A 71 9.82 56.41 0.57
N GLY A 72 10.45 56.10 -0.56
CA GLY A 72 11.74 55.45 -0.62
C GLY A 72 11.77 54.00 -0.07
N PRO A 73 12.83 53.61 0.67
CA PRO A 73 13.10 52.21 1.06
C PRO A 73 12.12 51.68 2.13
N TRP A 74 11.38 52.54 2.81
CA TRP A 74 10.48 52.16 3.91
C TRP A 74 9.35 51.23 3.45
N GLN A 75 8.80 51.47 2.25
CA GLN A 75 7.78 50.61 1.68
C GLN A 75 8.34 49.19 1.43
N SER A 76 9.57 49.08 0.96
CA SER A 76 10.23 47.78 0.74
C SER A 76 10.51 47.03 2.06
N TYR A 77 10.97 47.77 3.10
CA TYR A 77 11.17 47.17 4.41
C TYR A 77 9.87 46.70 5.06
N LEU A 78 8.81 47.48 4.93
CA LEU A 78 7.48 47.09 5.43
C LEU A 78 6.98 45.84 4.70
N ALA A 79 7.09 45.79 3.37
CA ALA A 79 6.70 44.65 2.55
C ALA A 79 7.53 43.40 2.88
N MET A 80 8.81 43.56 3.18
CA MET A 80 9.69 42.48 3.60
C MET A 80 9.31 41.94 4.99
N GLY A 81 9.06 42.79 5.96
CA GLY A 81 8.60 42.42 7.30
C GLY A 81 7.23 41.69 7.26
N ASP A 82 6.30 42.22 6.48
CA ASP A 82 4.99 41.61 6.25
C ASP A 82 5.10 40.19 5.66
N MET A 83 5.94 40.00 4.65
CA MET A 83 6.20 38.68 4.05
C MET A 83 6.78 37.68 5.06
N MET A 84 7.71 38.12 5.94
CA MET A 84 8.22 37.29 7.03
C MET A 84 7.09 36.86 7.98
N VAL A 85 6.22 37.78 8.38
CA VAL A 85 5.07 37.47 9.25
C VAL A 85 4.14 36.46 8.58
N LEU A 86 3.86 36.60 7.29
CA LEU A 86 3.04 35.64 6.53
C LEU A 86 3.66 34.24 6.51
N ILE A 87 4.97 34.12 6.28
CA ILE A 87 5.65 32.82 6.30
C ILE A 87 5.62 32.21 7.70
N ILE A 88 5.94 32.99 8.73
CA ILE A 88 5.93 32.52 10.13
C ILE A 88 4.54 32.04 10.50
N CYS A 89 3.48 32.79 10.17
CA CYS A 89 2.10 32.40 10.44
C CYS A 89 1.70 31.13 9.68
N THR A 90 2.13 31.00 8.41
CA THR A 90 1.87 29.79 7.62
C THR A 90 2.51 28.55 8.25
N ILE A 91 3.79 28.63 8.63
CA ILE A 91 4.48 27.55 9.33
C ILE A 91 3.80 27.24 10.67
N TRP A 92 3.41 28.27 11.43
CA TRP A 92 2.69 28.08 12.69
C TRP A 92 1.34 27.38 12.49
N MET A 93 0.60 27.72 11.44
CA MET A 93 -0.66 27.03 11.10
C MET A 93 -0.42 25.56 10.71
N LEU A 94 0.65 25.26 9.95
CA LEU A 94 1.02 23.88 9.62
C LEU A 94 1.41 23.09 10.87
N MET A 95 2.18 23.70 11.78
CA MET A 95 2.52 23.07 13.08
C MET A 95 1.24 22.83 13.93
N ALA A 96 0.30 23.77 13.91
CA ALA A 96 -0.98 23.58 14.58
C ALA A 96 -1.81 22.43 13.98
N ALA A 97 -1.72 22.20 12.67
CA ALA A 97 -2.37 21.06 12.03
C ALA A 97 -1.75 19.72 12.48
N VAL A 98 -0.42 19.64 12.55
CA VAL A 98 0.28 18.46 13.08
C VAL A 98 -0.12 18.17 14.52
N GLU A 99 -0.16 19.21 15.35
CA GLU A 99 -0.57 19.09 16.75
C GLU A 99 -2.04 18.68 16.90
N ALA A 100 -2.93 19.21 16.07
CA ALA A 100 -4.34 18.79 16.05
C ALA A 100 -4.49 17.31 15.68
N MET A 101 -3.72 16.84 14.70
CA MET A 101 -3.69 15.44 14.30
C MET A 101 -3.19 14.54 15.43
N PHE A 102 -2.14 14.96 16.13
CA PHE A 102 -1.65 14.27 17.32
C PHE A 102 -2.73 14.17 18.42
N GLN A 103 -3.45 15.27 18.69
CA GLN A 103 -4.52 15.31 19.70
C GLN A 103 -5.69 14.38 19.35
N VAL A 104 -6.06 14.27 18.09
CA VAL A 104 -7.08 13.30 17.65
C VAL A 104 -6.65 11.86 17.94
N VAL A 105 -5.37 11.54 17.65
CA VAL A 105 -4.83 10.21 17.95
C VAL A 105 -4.86 9.93 19.45
N VAL A 106 -4.42 10.90 20.27
CA VAL A 106 -4.42 10.77 21.74
C VAL A 106 -5.84 10.62 22.31
N ALA A 107 -6.81 11.38 21.77
CA ALA A 107 -8.21 11.28 22.18
C ALA A 107 -8.83 9.92 21.87
N ARG A 108 -8.41 9.30 20.76
CA ARG A 108 -8.91 7.98 20.33
C ARG A 108 -8.29 6.81 21.11
N TYR A 109 -7.09 7.01 21.69
CA TYR A 109 -6.36 5.99 22.44
C TYR A 109 -6.01 6.52 23.84
N PRO A 110 -6.95 6.51 24.78
CA PRO A 110 -6.76 7.03 26.12
C PRO A 110 -5.71 6.19 26.89
N LEU A 111 -4.86 6.88 27.67
CA LEU A 111 -3.83 6.24 28.49
C LEU A 111 -4.34 5.79 29.88
N ASN A 112 -5.53 6.26 30.29
CA ASN A 112 -6.10 6.05 31.62
C ASN A 112 -6.93 4.76 31.74
N VAL A 113 -6.61 3.72 30.94
CA VAL A 113 -7.28 2.40 30.96
C VAL A 113 -6.34 1.38 31.57
N ALA A 114 -6.89 0.35 32.26
CA ALA A 114 -6.09 -0.67 32.95
C ALA A 114 -5.14 -1.42 32.00
N ASP A 115 -5.60 -1.80 30.80
CA ASP A 115 -4.74 -2.32 29.72
C ASP A 115 -4.51 -1.23 28.66
N ASN A 116 -3.40 -0.53 28.79
CA ASN A 116 -3.03 0.59 27.93
C ASN A 116 -1.77 0.36 27.06
N LEU A 117 -1.29 -0.88 26.95
CA LEU A 117 -0.08 -1.21 26.18
C LEU A 117 -0.16 -0.71 24.74
N ARG A 118 -1.28 -0.96 24.07
CA ARG A 118 -1.54 -0.47 22.70
C ARG A 118 -1.57 1.06 22.63
N SER A 119 -2.23 1.69 23.59
CA SER A 119 -2.33 3.16 23.65
C SER A 119 -0.97 3.81 23.88
N ARG A 120 -0.13 3.27 24.75
CA ARG A 120 1.25 3.75 24.98
C ARG A 120 2.10 3.66 23.74
N ARG A 121 2.03 2.55 23.00
CA ARG A 121 2.77 2.36 21.75
C ARG A 121 2.36 3.39 20.71
N ILE A 122 1.06 3.56 20.46
CA ILE A 122 0.52 4.52 19.50
C ILE A 122 0.88 5.96 19.88
N TYR A 123 0.74 6.30 21.19
CA TYR A 123 1.11 7.63 21.69
C TYR A 123 2.58 7.96 21.45
N THR A 124 3.50 7.02 21.75
CA THR A 124 4.93 7.22 21.56
C THR A 124 5.25 7.40 20.06
N GLN A 125 4.69 6.56 19.20
CA GLN A 125 4.87 6.66 17.74
C GLN A 125 4.35 8.00 17.19
N ALA A 126 3.13 8.38 17.56
CA ALA A 126 2.52 9.65 17.15
C ALA A 126 3.31 10.87 17.65
N ARG A 127 3.84 10.82 18.88
CA ARG A 127 4.66 11.90 19.45
C ARG A 127 5.98 12.06 18.72
N VAL A 128 6.67 10.96 18.39
CA VAL A 128 7.93 11.01 17.63
C VAL A 128 7.67 11.61 16.25
N LEU A 129 6.62 11.13 15.57
CA LEU A 129 6.25 11.61 14.23
C LEU A 129 5.90 13.12 14.25
N ALA A 130 5.11 13.58 15.24
CA ALA A 130 4.77 14.98 15.40
C ALA A 130 6.00 15.86 15.65
N ARG A 131 6.95 15.41 16.50
CA ARG A 131 8.19 16.13 16.74
C ARG A 131 9.05 16.23 15.50
N SER A 132 9.19 15.15 14.74
CA SER A 132 9.94 15.15 13.48
C SER A 132 9.32 16.10 12.46
N ALA A 133 7.98 16.10 12.34
CA ALA A 133 7.26 17.01 11.46
C ALA A 133 7.46 18.48 11.90
N HIS A 134 7.37 18.80 13.20
CA HIS A 134 7.64 20.15 13.73
C HIS A 134 9.07 20.61 13.42
N PHE A 135 10.05 19.73 13.62
CA PHE A 135 11.45 20.04 13.30
C PHE A 135 11.64 20.39 11.82
N LEU A 136 11.07 19.57 10.93
CA LEU A 136 11.14 19.83 9.49
C LEU A 136 10.45 21.13 9.09
N LEU A 137 9.25 21.41 9.64
CA LEU A 137 8.53 22.65 9.40
C LEU A 137 9.30 23.87 9.89
N LEU A 138 9.95 23.80 11.06
CA LEU A 138 10.80 24.87 11.59
C LEU A 138 12.03 25.11 10.68
N LEU A 139 12.67 24.03 10.21
CA LEU A 139 13.82 24.12 9.31
C LEU A 139 13.43 24.79 7.98
N LEU A 140 12.31 24.38 7.39
CA LEU A 140 11.77 24.98 6.17
C LEU A 140 11.40 26.44 6.39
N GLY A 141 10.70 26.75 7.50
CA GLY A 141 10.32 28.10 7.86
C GLY A 141 11.50 29.03 8.02
N LEU A 142 12.55 28.55 8.70
CA LEU A 142 13.80 29.28 8.85
C LEU A 142 14.44 29.56 7.48
N GLY A 143 14.52 28.56 6.60
CA GLY A 143 15.04 28.72 5.25
C GLY A 143 14.30 29.80 4.45
N PHE A 144 12.96 29.77 4.47
CA PHE A 144 12.16 30.76 3.78
C PHE A 144 12.29 32.18 4.36
N VAL A 145 12.35 32.32 5.68
CA VAL A 145 12.58 33.61 6.33
C VAL A 145 13.95 34.17 5.97
N LEU A 146 15.03 33.35 6.00
CA LEU A 146 16.36 33.76 5.62
C LEU A 146 16.45 34.20 4.15
N MET A 147 15.68 33.58 3.25
CA MET A 147 15.61 33.97 1.83
C MET A 147 15.11 35.41 1.59
N ILE A 148 14.29 35.93 2.50
CA ILE A 148 13.73 37.27 2.40
C ILE A 148 14.74 38.31 2.83
N LEU A 149 15.61 37.99 3.78
CA LEU A 149 16.62 38.89 4.30
C LEU A 149 17.73 39.13 3.28
N PRO A 150 17.99 40.39 2.82
CA PRO A 150 18.97 40.67 1.77
C PRO A 150 20.39 40.13 2.09
N GLY A 151 20.85 40.23 3.33
CA GLY A 151 22.15 39.74 3.77
C GLY A 151 22.25 38.24 4.06
N ALA A 152 21.12 37.54 4.22
CA ALA A 152 21.07 36.12 4.57
C ALA A 152 20.45 35.23 3.46
N ARG A 153 20.09 35.80 2.33
CA ARG A 153 19.42 35.09 1.22
C ARG A 153 20.19 33.84 0.75
N GLN A 154 21.53 33.98 0.67
CA GLN A 154 22.39 32.86 0.25
C GLN A 154 22.34 31.70 1.27
N LEU A 155 22.30 32.01 2.57
CA LEU A 155 22.16 31.00 3.62
C LEU A 155 20.80 30.28 3.53
N GLY A 156 19.72 31.04 3.30
CA GLY A 156 18.38 30.48 3.13
C GLY A 156 18.31 29.55 1.91
N THR A 157 18.85 29.96 0.77
CA THR A 157 18.90 29.13 -0.44
C THR A 157 19.74 27.87 -0.25
N SER A 158 20.93 27.98 0.38
CA SER A 158 21.78 26.82 0.68
C SER A 158 21.09 25.84 1.65
N LEU A 159 20.43 26.37 2.67
CA LEU A 159 19.66 25.53 3.63
C LEU A 159 18.56 24.75 2.93
N LEU A 160 17.74 25.42 2.10
CA LEU A 160 16.67 24.78 1.36
C LEU A 160 17.18 23.80 0.30
N ALA A 161 18.28 24.12 -0.39
CA ALA A 161 18.93 23.22 -1.33
C ALA A 161 19.42 21.94 -0.63
N SER A 162 20.10 22.10 0.51
CA SER A 162 20.56 20.97 1.33
C SER A 162 19.39 20.13 1.86
N ALA A 163 18.30 20.78 2.31
CA ALA A 163 17.08 20.09 2.73
C ALA A 163 16.43 19.34 1.56
N GLY A 164 16.48 19.90 0.33
CA GLY A 164 16.00 19.24 -0.89
C GLY A 164 16.79 17.98 -1.21
N VAL A 165 18.13 18.04 -1.16
CA VAL A 165 18.99 16.86 -1.35
C VAL A 165 18.73 15.80 -0.27
N ALA A 166 18.66 16.22 1.01
CA ALA A 166 18.31 15.31 2.10
C ALA A 166 16.92 14.66 1.91
N GLY A 167 15.95 15.44 1.42
CA GLY A 167 14.61 14.95 1.08
C GLY A 167 14.62 13.92 -0.05
N LEU A 168 15.45 14.14 -1.09
CA LEU A 168 15.63 13.18 -2.18
C LEU A 168 16.19 11.84 -1.65
N VAL A 169 17.26 11.91 -0.83
CA VAL A 169 17.87 10.71 -0.23
C VAL A 169 16.88 9.98 0.67
N ALA A 170 16.14 10.72 1.52
CA ALA A 170 15.12 10.17 2.39
C ALA A 170 13.96 9.55 1.57
N GLY A 171 13.54 10.18 0.46
CA GLY A 171 12.53 9.66 -0.46
C GLY A 171 12.96 8.35 -1.12
N LEU A 172 14.21 8.26 -1.58
CA LEU A 172 14.78 7.03 -2.13
C LEU A 172 14.84 5.93 -1.07
N ALA A 173 15.25 6.25 0.16
CA ALA A 173 15.25 5.30 1.27
C ALA A 173 13.84 4.83 1.66
N ALA A 174 12.82 5.67 1.48
CA ALA A 174 11.42 5.33 1.73
C ALA A 174 10.74 4.57 0.58
N LYS A 175 11.38 4.41 -0.59
CA LYS A 175 10.82 3.75 -1.77
C LYS A 175 10.16 2.40 -1.48
N PRO A 176 10.77 1.46 -0.69
CA PRO A 176 10.14 0.17 -0.42
C PRO A 176 8.84 0.30 0.39
N VAL A 177 8.76 1.27 1.30
CA VAL A 177 7.56 1.50 2.11
C VAL A 177 6.42 2.05 1.25
N LEU A 178 6.73 3.04 0.40
CA LEU A 178 5.77 3.62 -0.55
C LEU A 178 5.34 2.60 -1.59
N GLY A 179 6.27 1.76 -2.08
CA GLY A 179 5.98 0.68 -3.03
C GLY A 179 4.95 -0.30 -2.47
N ASN A 180 5.12 -0.77 -1.23
CA ASN A 180 4.14 -1.64 -0.58
C ASN A 180 2.79 -0.96 -0.35
N LEU A 181 2.76 0.32 -0.01
CA LEU A 181 1.50 1.07 0.15
C LEU A 181 0.73 1.17 -1.17
N ILE A 182 1.42 1.52 -2.26
CA ILE A 182 0.84 1.62 -3.59
C ILE A 182 0.38 0.25 -4.08
N ALA A 183 1.19 -0.80 -3.88
CA ALA A 183 0.83 -2.18 -4.20
C ALA A 183 -0.43 -2.62 -3.44
N GLY A 184 -0.54 -2.26 -2.16
CA GLY A 184 -1.73 -2.55 -1.35
C GLY A 184 -3.00 -1.91 -1.90
N LEU A 185 -2.93 -0.64 -2.31
CA LEU A 185 -4.04 0.04 -2.97
C LEU A 185 -4.38 -0.63 -4.32
N GLN A 186 -3.37 -0.94 -5.13
CA GLN A 186 -3.57 -1.62 -6.41
C GLN A 186 -4.24 -2.97 -6.24
N ILE A 187 -3.75 -3.83 -5.31
CA ILE A 187 -4.33 -5.13 -5.03
C ILE A 187 -5.78 -5.00 -4.53
N ALA A 188 -6.07 -4.01 -3.69
CA ALA A 188 -7.43 -3.76 -3.19
C ALA A 188 -8.42 -3.43 -4.31
N PHE A 189 -8.00 -2.67 -5.35
CA PHE A 189 -8.86 -2.30 -6.46
C PHE A 189 -8.91 -3.36 -7.57
N THR A 190 -7.78 -3.96 -7.95
CA THR A 190 -7.71 -4.91 -9.07
C THR A 190 -7.93 -6.36 -8.66
N GLN A 191 -7.76 -6.68 -7.38
CA GLN A 191 -7.97 -7.99 -6.76
C GLN A 191 -7.33 -9.17 -7.52
N PRO A 192 -6.04 -9.12 -7.87
CA PRO A 192 -5.34 -10.24 -8.50
C PRO A 192 -5.20 -11.44 -7.57
N ILE A 193 -5.29 -11.20 -6.26
CA ILE A 193 -5.38 -12.19 -5.19
C ILE A 193 -6.47 -11.80 -4.20
N ARG A 194 -7.12 -12.80 -3.61
CA ARG A 194 -8.17 -12.65 -2.59
C ARG A 194 -7.85 -13.56 -1.40
N ILE A 195 -8.47 -13.28 -0.27
CA ILE A 195 -8.42 -14.20 0.88
C ILE A 195 -9.03 -15.53 0.45
N ASP A 196 -8.42 -16.61 0.88
CA ASP A 196 -8.77 -18.01 0.57
C ASP A 196 -8.37 -18.48 -0.84
N ASP A 197 -7.76 -17.63 -1.68
CA ASP A 197 -7.21 -18.07 -2.97
C ASP A 197 -6.08 -19.10 -2.78
N VAL A 198 -6.04 -20.08 -3.68
CA VAL A 198 -4.94 -21.04 -3.80
C VAL A 198 -3.92 -20.49 -4.78
N VAL A 199 -2.71 -20.30 -4.31
CA VAL A 199 -1.62 -19.69 -5.06
C VAL A 199 -0.35 -20.53 -5.04
N ILE A 200 0.48 -20.38 -6.08
CA ILE A 200 1.88 -20.83 -6.05
C ILE A 200 2.76 -19.60 -6.05
N VAL A 201 3.52 -19.45 -4.96
CA VAL A 201 4.44 -18.35 -4.71
C VAL A 201 5.81 -18.94 -4.41
N GLU A 202 6.86 -18.52 -5.13
CA GLU A 202 8.23 -19.06 -5.00
C GLU A 202 8.29 -20.61 -5.10
N GLY A 203 7.42 -21.21 -5.91
CA GLY A 203 7.33 -22.66 -6.07
C GLY A 203 6.56 -23.40 -4.96
N GLU A 204 6.15 -22.71 -3.91
CA GLU A 204 5.37 -23.26 -2.81
C GLU A 204 3.86 -23.11 -3.06
N TRP A 205 3.15 -24.24 -2.96
CA TRP A 205 1.68 -24.25 -3.02
C TRP A 205 1.11 -23.87 -1.66
N GLY A 206 0.20 -22.93 -1.64
CA GLY A 206 -0.43 -22.49 -0.42
C GLY A 206 -1.74 -21.74 -0.64
N ARG A 207 -2.38 -21.35 0.48
CA ARG A 207 -3.64 -20.62 0.51
C ARG A 207 -3.44 -19.27 1.17
N VAL A 208 -4.01 -18.22 0.60
CA VAL A 208 -3.97 -16.85 1.16
C VAL A 208 -4.78 -16.81 2.45
N GLU A 209 -4.09 -16.71 3.59
CA GLU A 209 -4.69 -16.66 4.93
C GLU A 209 -5.10 -15.23 5.32
N ALA A 210 -4.27 -14.25 5.01
CA ALA A 210 -4.53 -12.84 5.31
C ALA A 210 -3.83 -11.91 4.33
N ILE A 211 -4.48 -10.79 4.03
CA ILE A 211 -3.90 -9.66 3.28
C ILE A 211 -3.88 -8.46 4.22
N THR A 212 -2.67 -7.99 4.56
CA THR A 212 -2.47 -6.81 5.42
C THR A 212 -2.18 -5.56 4.58
N GLY A 213 -1.91 -4.43 5.21
CA GLY A 213 -1.54 -3.20 4.49
C GLY A 213 -0.13 -3.22 3.85
N THR A 214 0.72 -4.22 4.17
CA THR A 214 2.12 -4.27 3.72
C THR A 214 2.58 -5.64 3.24
N TYR A 215 1.91 -6.71 3.62
CA TYR A 215 2.26 -8.09 3.26
C TYR A 215 1.02 -8.99 3.16
N VAL A 216 1.18 -10.09 2.45
CA VAL A 216 0.24 -11.22 2.38
C VAL A 216 0.80 -12.38 3.20
N VAL A 217 -0.06 -13.07 3.91
CA VAL A 217 0.26 -14.33 4.60
C VAL A 217 -0.29 -15.48 3.77
N VAL A 218 0.59 -16.33 3.27
CA VAL A 218 0.23 -17.55 2.54
C VAL A 218 0.53 -18.74 3.42
N ARG A 219 -0.50 -19.51 3.77
CA ARG A 219 -0.36 -20.76 4.51
C ARG A 219 -0.03 -21.89 3.53
N VAL A 220 1.18 -22.44 3.64
CA VAL A 220 1.66 -23.58 2.86
C VAL A 220 1.00 -24.86 3.35
N TRP A 221 1.01 -25.94 2.52
CA TRP A 221 0.40 -27.24 2.82
C TRP A 221 0.95 -27.89 4.11
N ASP A 222 2.19 -27.59 4.50
CA ASP A 222 2.86 -28.08 5.71
C ASP A 222 2.69 -27.16 6.94
N GLU A 223 1.74 -26.25 6.88
CA GLU A 223 1.38 -25.27 7.92
C GLU A 223 2.37 -24.13 8.14
N ARG A 224 3.48 -24.05 7.41
CA ARG A 224 4.34 -22.87 7.38
C ARG A 224 3.57 -21.66 6.80
N ARG A 225 3.96 -20.45 7.21
CA ARG A 225 3.44 -19.21 6.67
C ARG A 225 4.52 -18.47 5.90
N LEU A 226 4.29 -18.25 4.63
CA LEU A 226 5.09 -17.34 3.83
C LEU A 226 4.57 -15.93 4.04
N ILE A 227 5.46 -15.03 4.45
CA ILE A 227 5.16 -13.61 4.61
C ILE A 227 5.73 -12.88 3.39
N VAL A 228 4.86 -12.52 2.47
CA VAL A 228 5.24 -11.97 1.16
C VAL A 228 4.84 -10.52 1.08
N PRO A 229 5.77 -9.57 0.82
CA PRO A 229 5.44 -8.16 0.64
C PRO A 229 4.41 -7.95 -0.49
N LEU A 230 3.48 -7.00 -0.33
CA LEU A 230 2.47 -6.72 -1.37
C LEU A 230 3.09 -6.32 -2.70
N GLN A 231 4.19 -5.58 -2.65
CA GLN A 231 4.94 -5.16 -3.84
C GLN A 231 5.42 -6.36 -4.66
N TRP A 232 5.79 -7.47 -4.00
CA TRP A 232 6.20 -8.70 -4.68
C TRP A 232 5.11 -9.24 -5.63
N PHE A 233 3.85 -9.25 -5.19
CA PHE A 233 2.71 -9.72 -6.03
C PHE A 233 2.43 -8.82 -7.23
N VAL A 234 2.85 -7.55 -7.19
CA VAL A 234 2.70 -6.62 -8.32
C VAL A 234 3.86 -6.74 -9.30
N GLU A 235 5.08 -7.04 -8.80
CA GLU A 235 6.31 -7.06 -9.60
C GLU A 235 6.65 -8.45 -10.17
N ASN A 236 6.14 -9.53 -9.55
CA ASN A 236 6.52 -10.89 -9.93
C ASN A 236 5.33 -11.68 -10.48
N VAL A 237 5.67 -12.68 -11.31
CA VAL A 237 4.68 -13.63 -11.82
C VAL A 237 4.42 -14.69 -10.75
N PHE A 238 3.18 -14.93 -10.44
CA PHE A 238 2.70 -16.01 -9.58
C PHE A 238 1.51 -16.72 -10.23
N GLN A 239 1.16 -17.92 -9.75
CA GLN A 239 -0.01 -18.64 -10.24
C GLN A 239 -1.14 -18.49 -9.21
N ASN A 240 -2.32 -18.08 -9.67
CA ASN A 240 -3.54 -18.11 -8.89
C ASN A 240 -4.46 -19.18 -9.49
N TRP A 241 -4.65 -20.26 -8.76
CA TRP A 241 -5.41 -21.42 -9.22
C TRP A 241 -6.92 -21.25 -9.03
N THR A 242 -7.35 -20.26 -8.26
CA THR A 242 -8.76 -20.01 -7.95
C THR A 242 -9.26 -18.65 -8.46
N TYR A 243 -8.49 -17.98 -9.31
CA TYR A 243 -8.79 -16.62 -9.77
C TYR A 243 -10.20 -16.44 -10.36
N GLN A 244 -10.64 -17.37 -11.22
CA GLN A 244 -11.98 -17.36 -11.82
C GLN A 244 -12.86 -18.48 -11.30
N SER A 245 -12.33 -19.66 -11.06
CA SER A 245 -13.03 -20.81 -10.56
C SER A 245 -12.08 -21.71 -9.79
N ALA A 246 -12.61 -22.50 -8.85
CA ALA A 246 -11.82 -23.49 -8.11
C ALA A 246 -11.54 -24.77 -8.93
N SER A 247 -12.28 -24.97 -10.04
CA SER A 247 -12.19 -26.17 -10.88
C SER A 247 -10.90 -26.19 -11.70
N LEU A 248 -10.14 -27.26 -11.60
CA LEU A 248 -8.82 -27.38 -12.20
C LEU A 248 -8.70 -28.64 -13.05
N LEU A 249 -7.71 -28.61 -13.95
CA LEU A 249 -7.22 -29.77 -14.67
C LEU A 249 -5.92 -30.25 -14.03
N GLY A 250 -5.79 -31.56 -13.86
CA GLY A 250 -4.55 -32.18 -13.38
C GLY A 250 -4.07 -33.29 -14.29
N THR A 251 -2.79 -33.51 -14.28
CA THR A 251 -2.16 -34.53 -15.10
C THR A 251 -1.45 -35.58 -14.24
N VAL A 252 -1.54 -36.83 -14.65
CA VAL A 252 -0.70 -37.91 -14.19
C VAL A 252 0.10 -38.39 -15.39
N PHE A 253 1.40 -38.56 -15.26
CA PHE A 253 2.27 -39.10 -16.30
C PHE A 253 2.77 -40.46 -15.87
N LEU A 254 2.76 -41.42 -16.80
CA LEU A 254 3.38 -42.73 -16.67
C LEU A 254 4.22 -43.02 -17.91
N TRP A 255 5.41 -43.57 -17.72
CA TRP A 255 6.24 -44.11 -18.80
C TRP A 255 5.99 -45.60 -18.93
N VAL A 256 5.65 -46.07 -20.13
CA VAL A 256 5.29 -47.46 -20.42
C VAL A 256 6.01 -47.96 -21.68
N ASP A 257 6.17 -49.28 -21.78
CA ASP A 257 6.71 -49.94 -23.00
C ASP A 257 5.69 -49.81 -24.15
N TYR A 258 6.16 -49.82 -25.37
CA TYR A 258 5.36 -49.75 -26.60
C TYR A 258 4.33 -50.89 -26.76
N ARG A 259 4.46 -51.97 -25.99
CA ARG A 259 3.55 -53.11 -26.01
C ARG A 259 2.31 -52.97 -25.16
N VAL A 260 2.16 -51.83 -24.47
CA VAL A 260 0.98 -51.59 -23.64
C VAL A 260 -0.31 -51.61 -24.46
N ASP A 261 -1.36 -52.27 -23.96
CA ASP A 261 -2.69 -52.13 -24.50
C ASP A 261 -3.35 -50.83 -24.01
N LEU A 262 -3.30 -49.83 -24.89
CA LEU A 262 -3.85 -48.50 -24.60
C LEU A 262 -5.38 -48.52 -24.41
N LYS A 263 -6.10 -49.44 -25.07
CA LYS A 263 -7.56 -49.53 -24.94
C LYS A 263 -7.96 -50.05 -23.57
N GLY A 264 -7.40 -51.19 -23.16
CA GLY A 264 -7.63 -51.74 -21.82
C GLY A 264 -7.24 -50.78 -20.70
N LEU A 265 -6.09 -50.06 -20.88
CA LEU A 265 -5.63 -49.07 -19.91
C LEU A 265 -6.58 -47.86 -19.86
N ASN A 266 -7.14 -47.40 -20.98
CA ASN A 266 -8.12 -46.32 -20.99
C ASN A 266 -9.47 -46.72 -20.33
N GLU A 267 -9.90 -47.98 -20.51
CA GLU A 267 -11.10 -48.52 -19.82
C GLU A 267 -10.88 -48.58 -18.31
N ALA A 268 -9.71 -49.05 -17.87
CA ALA A 268 -9.31 -49.04 -16.46
C ALA A 268 -9.26 -47.63 -15.89
N PHE A 269 -8.70 -46.68 -16.63
CA PHE A 269 -8.64 -45.27 -16.23
C PHE A 269 -10.04 -44.68 -16.05
N LYS A 270 -10.96 -44.96 -17.00
CA LYS A 270 -12.35 -44.52 -16.93
C LYS A 270 -13.07 -45.13 -15.71
N ALA A 271 -12.89 -46.43 -15.48
CA ALA A 271 -13.49 -47.09 -14.32
C ALA A 271 -13.02 -46.52 -12.98
N VAL A 272 -11.70 -46.18 -12.86
CA VAL A 272 -11.18 -45.53 -11.66
C VAL A 272 -11.80 -44.15 -11.47
N CYS A 273 -11.92 -43.34 -12.53
CA CYS A 273 -12.53 -42.01 -12.43
C CYS A 273 -14.01 -42.13 -12.01
N GLU A 274 -14.76 -43.05 -12.58
CA GLU A 274 -16.18 -43.25 -12.27
C GLU A 274 -16.42 -43.79 -10.84
N SER A 275 -15.45 -44.48 -10.27
CA SER A 275 -15.54 -45.07 -8.92
C SER A 275 -15.30 -44.08 -7.78
N THR A 276 -14.91 -42.85 -8.08
CA THR A 276 -14.55 -41.85 -7.04
C THR A 276 -15.38 -40.58 -7.17
N GLU A 277 -15.67 -39.94 -6.02
CA GLU A 277 -16.30 -38.63 -5.94
C GLU A 277 -15.30 -37.48 -6.14
N LEU A 278 -14.01 -37.76 -6.24
CA LEU A 278 -12.96 -36.74 -6.45
C LEU A 278 -13.01 -36.16 -7.86
N TRP A 279 -13.54 -36.93 -8.84
CA TRP A 279 -13.69 -36.50 -10.22
C TRP A 279 -14.99 -35.72 -10.43
N ASP A 280 -14.93 -34.58 -11.07
CA ASP A 280 -16.06 -33.71 -11.37
C ASP A 280 -16.82 -34.09 -12.68
N ARG A 281 -16.43 -35.19 -13.35
CA ARG A 281 -17.00 -35.72 -14.59
C ARG A 281 -16.90 -34.82 -15.83
N ARG A 282 -16.05 -33.77 -15.78
CA ARG A 282 -15.90 -32.78 -16.85
C ARG A 282 -14.88 -33.20 -17.89
N VAL A 283 -13.70 -33.63 -17.46
CA VAL A 283 -12.58 -34.01 -18.35
C VAL A 283 -11.94 -35.30 -17.86
N GLN A 284 -11.79 -36.26 -18.78
CA GLN A 284 -11.07 -37.51 -18.60
C GLN A 284 -10.49 -37.92 -19.97
N VAL A 285 -9.19 -37.81 -20.17
CA VAL A 285 -8.53 -38.06 -21.46
C VAL A 285 -7.19 -38.74 -21.25
N LEU A 286 -6.96 -39.86 -21.97
CA LEU A 286 -5.65 -40.52 -22.09
C LEU A 286 -5.03 -40.15 -23.42
N GLN A 287 -3.78 -39.72 -23.38
CA GLN A 287 -2.99 -39.37 -24.57
C GLN A 287 -1.56 -39.82 -24.43
N VAL A 288 -0.94 -40.26 -25.55
CA VAL A 288 0.50 -40.36 -25.66
C VAL A 288 1.07 -38.96 -25.93
N THR A 289 1.93 -38.48 -25.04
CA THR A 289 2.46 -37.10 -25.14
C THR A 289 3.90 -37.02 -25.53
N ASP A 290 4.65 -38.12 -25.38
CA ASP A 290 6.05 -38.21 -25.76
C ASP A 290 6.46 -39.66 -26.01
N THR A 291 7.55 -39.86 -26.79
CA THR A 291 8.13 -41.17 -27.06
C THR A 291 9.66 -41.06 -27.05
N ASN A 292 10.33 -42.11 -26.53
CA ASN A 292 11.78 -42.19 -26.52
C ASN A 292 12.25 -43.62 -26.80
N GLU A 293 13.55 -43.86 -26.79
CA GLU A 293 14.15 -45.16 -27.05
C GLU A 293 13.65 -46.29 -26.15
N TRP A 294 13.14 -45.98 -24.97
CA TRP A 294 12.74 -46.91 -23.93
C TRP A 294 11.22 -47.12 -23.84
N GLY A 295 10.40 -46.19 -24.34
CA GLY A 295 8.98 -46.31 -24.26
C GLY A 295 8.24 -45.04 -24.61
N MET A 296 6.96 -44.96 -24.22
CA MET A 296 6.10 -43.80 -24.43
C MET A 296 5.58 -43.22 -23.12
N GLN A 297 5.44 -41.91 -23.10
CA GLN A 297 4.82 -41.19 -21.99
C GLN A 297 3.31 -41.09 -22.21
N LEU A 298 2.58 -41.59 -21.26
CA LEU A 298 1.13 -41.45 -21.20
C LEU A 298 0.74 -40.33 -20.29
N ARG A 299 -0.09 -39.42 -20.77
CA ARG A 299 -0.72 -38.36 -19.99
C ARG A 299 -2.18 -38.73 -19.70
N PHE A 300 -2.50 -38.85 -18.42
CA PHE A 300 -3.86 -38.99 -17.92
C PHE A 300 -4.31 -37.64 -17.44
N LEU A 301 -5.17 -36.96 -18.22
CA LEU A 301 -5.72 -35.66 -17.92
C LEU A 301 -7.08 -35.81 -17.26
N VAL A 302 -7.26 -35.20 -16.09
CA VAL A 302 -8.50 -35.25 -15.31
C VAL A 302 -8.87 -33.87 -14.78
N SER A 303 -10.14 -33.66 -14.47
CA SER A 303 -10.65 -32.45 -13.83
C SER A 303 -11.15 -32.75 -12.41
N SER A 304 -11.13 -31.74 -11.55
CA SER A 304 -11.71 -31.79 -10.22
C SER A 304 -12.24 -30.44 -9.80
N THR A 305 -13.12 -30.41 -8.80
CA THR A 305 -13.79 -29.21 -8.31
C THR A 305 -12.86 -28.23 -7.59
N ASP A 306 -11.79 -28.73 -7.00
CA ASP A 306 -10.82 -27.93 -6.25
C ASP A 306 -9.43 -28.57 -6.25
N SER A 307 -8.42 -27.81 -5.81
CA SER A 307 -7.00 -28.20 -5.85
C SER A 307 -6.66 -29.35 -4.90
N GLY A 308 -7.29 -29.44 -3.73
CA GLY A 308 -7.06 -30.52 -2.75
C GLY A 308 -7.58 -31.85 -3.30
N ARG A 309 -8.85 -31.88 -3.72
CA ARG A 309 -9.45 -33.06 -4.38
C ARG A 309 -8.69 -33.46 -5.63
N LEU A 310 -8.18 -32.51 -6.40
CA LEU A 310 -7.37 -32.78 -7.57
C LEU A 310 -6.06 -33.49 -7.22
N PHE A 311 -5.40 -33.07 -6.14
CA PHE A 311 -4.20 -33.73 -5.65
C PHE A 311 -4.48 -35.19 -5.26
N ASP A 312 -5.53 -35.43 -4.47
CA ASP A 312 -5.93 -36.75 -4.03
C ASP A 312 -6.34 -37.65 -5.23
N LEU A 313 -7.08 -37.10 -6.20
CA LEU A 313 -7.43 -37.80 -7.43
C LEU A 313 -6.20 -38.24 -8.21
N ARG A 314 -5.19 -37.38 -8.32
CA ARG A 314 -3.93 -37.72 -9.01
C ARG A 314 -3.14 -38.80 -8.28
N CYS A 315 -3.15 -38.83 -6.97
CA CYS A 315 -2.54 -39.89 -6.17
C CYS A 315 -3.29 -41.22 -6.37
N LEU A 316 -4.61 -41.20 -6.22
CA LEU A 316 -5.46 -42.37 -6.45
C LEU A 316 -5.26 -42.97 -7.86
N LEU A 317 -5.24 -42.11 -8.88
CA LEU A 317 -5.02 -42.57 -10.26
C LEU A 317 -3.65 -43.22 -10.43
N ARG A 318 -2.57 -42.62 -9.88
CA ARG A 318 -1.24 -43.28 -9.97
C ARG A 318 -1.24 -44.65 -9.33
N GLU A 319 -1.76 -44.78 -8.13
CA GLU A 319 -1.82 -46.01 -7.39
C GLU A 319 -2.61 -47.10 -8.14
N ARG A 320 -3.81 -46.75 -8.58
CA ARG A 320 -4.72 -47.70 -9.26
C ARG A 320 -4.18 -48.09 -10.64
N LEU A 321 -3.68 -47.14 -11.44
CA LEU A 321 -3.18 -47.44 -12.78
C LEU A 321 -1.88 -48.26 -12.73
N VAL A 322 -0.98 -47.97 -11.79
CA VAL A 322 0.24 -48.79 -11.59
C VAL A 322 -0.14 -50.20 -11.13
N ALA A 323 -1.10 -50.37 -10.22
CA ALA A 323 -1.59 -51.66 -9.80
C ALA A 323 -2.24 -52.44 -10.96
N TYR A 324 -3.05 -51.78 -11.78
CA TYR A 324 -3.66 -52.37 -12.97
C TYR A 324 -2.63 -52.87 -13.96
N LEU A 325 -1.60 -52.05 -14.27
CA LEU A 325 -0.51 -52.43 -15.16
C LEU A 325 0.26 -53.65 -14.61
N GLY A 326 0.55 -53.67 -13.31
CA GLY A 326 1.24 -54.80 -12.67
C GLY A 326 0.48 -56.11 -12.71
N GLN A 327 -0.88 -56.06 -12.62
CA GLN A 327 -1.72 -57.24 -12.60
C GLN A 327 -2.09 -57.75 -14.00
N HIS A 328 -2.40 -56.83 -14.93
CA HIS A 328 -2.99 -57.22 -16.23
C HIS A 328 -2.03 -57.05 -17.40
N GLN A 329 -1.04 -56.18 -17.27
CA GLN A 329 -0.05 -55.85 -18.32
C GLN A 329 1.38 -55.71 -17.77
N PRO A 330 1.94 -56.73 -17.15
CA PRO A 330 3.27 -56.64 -16.52
C PRO A 330 4.41 -56.32 -17.52
N ASP A 331 4.21 -56.64 -18.80
CA ASP A 331 5.13 -56.32 -19.89
C ASP A 331 5.05 -54.83 -20.35
N ALA A 332 4.10 -54.06 -19.84
CA ALA A 332 3.97 -52.66 -20.13
C ALA A 332 4.94 -51.79 -19.31
N PHE A 333 5.61 -52.31 -18.30
CA PHE A 333 6.66 -51.57 -17.61
C PHE A 333 7.92 -51.49 -18.48
N VAL A 334 8.55 -50.32 -18.49
CA VAL A 334 9.80 -50.07 -19.21
C VAL A 334 10.89 -51.03 -18.69
N ARG A 335 11.50 -51.84 -19.59
CA ARG A 335 12.55 -52.78 -19.28
C ARG A 335 13.80 -52.44 -20.09
N VAL A 336 14.97 -52.49 -19.44
CA VAL A 336 16.25 -52.42 -20.15
C VAL A 336 16.50 -53.77 -20.83
N ARG A 337 16.57 -53.77 -22.15
CA ARG A 337 16.94 -54.97 -22.93
C ARG A 337 18.46 -55.05 -23.02
N ILE A 338 19.06 -55.92 -22.24
CA ILE A 338 20.47 -56.25 -22.38
C ILE A 338 20.55 -57.31 -23.48
N LEU A 339 21.04 -56.94 -24.68
CA LEU A 339 21.42 -57.93 -25.69
C LEU A 339 22.79 -58.47 -25.27
N GLU A 340 22.82 -59.70 -24.77
CA GLU A 340 24.07 -60.40 -24.66
C GLU A 340 24.60 -60.63 -26.08
N ALA A 341 25.80 -60.09 -26.37
CA ALA A 341 26.52 -60.35 -27.61
C ALA A 341 26.91 -61.83 -27.60
N GLN A 342 26.36 -62.61 -28.52
CA GLN A 342 26.81 -63.98 -28.81
C GLN A 342 28.17 -63.97 -29.53
#